data_afba93315c030f5c8696e8be075ef2d9
#
_entry.id   afba93315c030f5c8696e8be075ef2d9
#
_cell.length_a   1.000
_cell.length_b   1.000
_cell.length_c   1.000
_cell.angle_alpha   90.00
_cell.angle_beta   90.00
_cell.angle_gamma   90.00
#
_symmetry.space_group_name_H-M   'P 1'
#
loop_
_entity.id
_entity.type
_entity.pdbx_description
1 polymer ?
#
loop_
_entity_poly.entity_id
_entity_poly.type
_entity_poly.pdbx_seq_one_letter_code
_entity_poly.pdbx_strand_id
1 'polypeptide(L)'
;MKICRICGEEYQEEHEKCAFCGCPEDWSSKQNWEFPEEIREGYELVKIFDTEAPFPDGLYWSTEKENVVCIHKLPMTEAGNNCLRFMECLSEAEEWHPELYKTVPPEENTVGYYICEYRPGKSLEEITEKENPPGVELTDLIVTEIQKLLQKTEEKNVNAGIFDLKHLQIVDKKLVLKNLGPGDYTVSDRVQAERLIRRVQRGWWDNEETAQATGFWRKIFKRPREEWK
;
A
#
# COMPACT_ATOMS: atom_id res chain seq x y z
N MET A 1 8.69 12.17 -25.12
CA MET A 1 9.02 12.10 -23.66
C MET A 1 8.92 10.67 -23.21
N LYS A 2 9.78 10.22 -22.32
CA LYS A 2 9.79 8.87 -21.75
C LYS A 2 9.37 8.93 -20.28
N ILE A 3 8.78 7.87 -19.78
CA ILE A 3 8.43 7.73 -18.35
C ILE A 3 9.44 6.79 -17.71
N CYS A 4 10.03 7.23 -16.61
CA CYS A 4 10.95 6.39 -15.84
C CYS A 4 10.18 5.27 -15.14
N ARG A 5 10.58 4.02 -15.38
CA ARG A 5 9.94 2.84 -14.76
C ARG A 5 10.21 2.72 -13.25
N ILE A 6 11.21 3.43 -12.73
CA ILE A 6 11.54 3.42 -11.29
C ILE A 6 10.77 4.48 -10.51
N CYS A 7 10.88 5.78 -10.92
CA CYS A 7 10.25 6.87 -10.17
C CYS A 7 8.92 7.34 -10.76
N GLY A 8 8.60 6.94 -12.00
CA GLY A 8 7.38 7.35 -12.70
C GLY A 8 7.41 8.79 -13.25
N GLU A 9 8.54 9.49 -13.14
CA GLU A 9 8.66 10.86 -13.65
C GLU A 9 8.94 10.87 -15.15
N GLU A 10 8.41 11.88 -15.85
CA GLU A 10 8.66 12.09 -17.27
C GLU A 10 10.03 12.74 -17.48
N TYR A 11 10.77 12.29 -18.48
CA TYR A 11 12.05 12.89 -18.88
C TYR A 11 12.20 12.91 -20.41
N GLN A 12 13.17 13.68 -20.89
CA GLN A 12 13.38 13.86 -22.34
C GLN A 12 14.02 12.62 -22.96
N GLU A 13 13.58 12.28 -24.19
CA GLU A 13 14.01 11.07 -24.92
C GLU A 13 15.52 11.02 -25.21
N GLU A 14 16.16 12.16 -25.32
CA GLU A 14 17.59 12.31 -25.56
C GLU A 14 18.46 11.98 -24.35
N HIS A 15 17.87 11.85 -23.14
CA HIS A 15 18.61 11.49 -21.95
C HIS A 15 18.69 9.97 -21.80
N GLU A 16 19.92 9.45 -21.67
CA GLU A 16 20.17 8.03 -21.39
C GLU A 16 19.82 7.63 -19.95
N LYS A 17 19.53 8.61 -19.10
CA LYS A 17 19.20 8.43 -17.68
C LYS A 17 18.06 9.33 -17.29
N CYS A 18 17.22 8.85 -16.37
CA CYS A 18 16.20 9.66 -15.75
C CYS A 18 16.85 10.83 -14.97
N ALA A 19 16.43 12.06 -15.27
CA ALA A 19 16.95 13.26 -14.61
C ALA A 19 16.63 13.33 -13.09
N PHE A 20 15.59 12.62 -12.64
CA PHE A 20 15.10 12.64 -11.26
C PHE A 20 15.75 11.59 -10.36
N CYS A 21 15.88 10.34 -10.83
CA CYS A 21 16.42 9.26 -10.01
C CYS A 21 17.74 8.67 -10.54
N GLY A 22 18.25 9.18 -11.67
CA GLY A 22 19.49 8.70 -12.27
C GLY A 22 19.42 7.31 -12.89
N CYS A 23 18.25 6.67 -12.92
CA CYS A 23 18.09 5.34 -13.46
C CYS A 23 18.37 5.32 -14.97
N PRO A 24 19.24 4.45 -15.48
CA PRO A 24 19.45 4.29 -16.91
C PRO A 24 18.21 3.80 -17.63
N GLU A 25 18.01 4.20 -18.88
CA GLU A 25 16.87 3.77 -19.70
C GLU A 25 16.78 2.26 -19.84
N ASP A 26 17.92 1.61 -20.03
CA ASP A 26 18.05 0.16 -20.25
C ASP A 26 18.22 -0.63 -18.95
N TRP A 27 17.90 0.00 -17.78
CA TRP A 27 18.11 -0.62 -16.48
C TRP A 27 17.40 -1.98 -16.38
N SER A 28 16.17 -2.08 -16.89
CA SER A 28 15.40 -3.33 -16.86
C SER A 28 16.03 -4.45 -17.69
N SER A 29 16.74 -4.12 -18.77
CA SER A 29 17.40 -5.09 -19.63
C SER A 29 18.75 -5.57 -19.04
N LYS A 30 19.31 -4.84 -18.08
CA LYS A 30 20.56 -5.18 -17.39
C LYS A 30 20.36 -6.08 -16.17
N GLN A 31 19.11 -6.28 -15.74
CA GLN A 31 18.78 -7.15 -14.62
C GLN A 31 18.46 -8.56 -15.14
N ASN A 32 19.13 -9.57 -14.61
CA ASN A 32 18.79 -10.96 -14.86
C ASN A 32 17.57 -11.34 -14.00
N TRP A 33 16.39 -10.88 -14.39
CA TRP A 33 15.16 -11.25 -13.73
C TRP A 33 14.64 -12.60 -14.21
N GLU A 34 14.26 -13.43 -13.28
CA GLU A 34 13.66 -14.73 -13.52
C GLU A 34 12.15 -14.65 -13.37
N PHE A 35 11.48 -14.13 -14.39
CA PHE A 35 10.02 -14.06 -14.41
C PHE A 35 9.43 -15.45 -14.53
N PRO A 36 8.39 -15.78 -13.73
CA PRO A 36 7.52 -16.92 -14.01
C PRO A 36 7.00 -16.86 -15.45
N GLU A 37 6.85 -18.02 -16.09
CA GLU A 37 6.42 -18.12 -17.50
C GLU A 37 5.15 -17.33 -17.79
N GLU A 38 4.15 -17.46 -16.92
CA GLU A 38 2.90 -16.74 -17.03
C GLU A 38 3.08 -15.21 -17.01
N ILE A 39 3.95 -14.70 -16.11
CA ILE A 39 4.19 -13.25 -16.05
C ILE A 39 4.91 -12.81 -17.33
N ARG A 40 5.87 -13.59 -17.79
CA ARG A 40 6.63 -13.28 -19.00
C ARG A 40 5.75 -13.26 -20.27
N GLU A 41 4.77 -14.14 -20.35
CA GLU A 41 3.91 -14.28 -21.54
C GLU A 41 2.68 -13.37 -21.49
N GLY A 42 2.12 -13.12 -20.31
CA GLY A 42 0.84 -12.42 -20.14
C GLY A 42 0.96 -10.96 -19.70
N TYR A 43 2.15 -10.49 -19.33
CA TYR A 43 2.28 -9.19 -18.69
C TYR A 43 3.54 -8.43 -19.17
N GLU A 44 3.37 -7.15 -19.43
CA GLU A 44 4.46 -6.23 -19.75
C GLU A 44 4.74 -5.29 -18.58
N LEU A 45 5.99 -5.21 -18.14
CA LEU A 45 6.40 -4.34 -17.04
C LEU A 45 6.24 -2.86 -17.41
N VAL A 46 5.46 -2.13 -16.62
CA VAL A 46 5.19 -0.69 -16.80
C VAL A 46 5.98 0.16 -15.81
N LYS A 47 5.91 -0.18 -14.50
CA LYS A 47 6.57 0.57 -13.43
C LYS A 47 7.04 -0.38 -12.35
N ILE A 48 8.21 -0.11 -11.78
CA ILE A 48 8.80 -0.90 -10.70
C ILE A 48 8.56 -0.21 -9.36
N PHE A 49 8.16 -0.99 -8.35
CA PHE A 49 8.04 -0.55 -6.96
C PHE A 49 9.23 -1.03 -6.13
N ASP A 50 9.69 -2.26 -6.38
CA ASP A 50 10.79 -2.90 -5.69
C ASP A 50 11.67 -3.66 -6.69
N THR A 51 12.97 -3.63 -6.47
CA THR A 51 13.99 -4.20 -7.38
C THR A 51 14.55 -5.53 -6.90
N GLU A 52 14.02 -6.10 -5.84
CA GLU A 52 14.49 -7.36 -5.29
C GLU A 52 14.24 -8.53 -6.25
N ALA A 53 15.25 -9.39 -6.36
CA ALA A 53 15.15 -10.63 -7.16
C ALA A 53 14.06 -11.57 -6.61
N PRO A 54 13.48 -12.49 -7.42
CA PRO A 54 13.87 -12.83 -8.78
C PRO A 54 13.24 -11.95 -9.88
N PHE A 55 12.16 -11.22 -9.59
CA PHE A 55 11.55 -10.26 -10.50
C PHE A 55 10.97 -9.08 -9.68
N PRO A 56 10.79 -7.89 -10.27
CA PRO A 56 10.35 -6.73 -9.52
C PRO A 56 8.86 -6.78 -9.18
N ASP A 57 8.50 -6.30 -7.99
CA ASP A 57 7.15 -5.85 -7.71
C ASP A 57 6.85 -4.60 -8.54
N GLY A 58 5.63 -4.49 -9.05
CA GLY A 58 5.35 -3.32 -9.88
C GLY A 58 3.98 -3.29 -10.52
N LEU A 59 3.84 -2.34 -11.43
CA LEU A 59 2.73 -2.25 -12.36
C LEU A 59 3.08 -2.98 -13.64
N TYR A 60 2.14 -3.74 -14.12
CA TYR A 60 2.24 -4.50 -15.35
C TYR A 60 1.01 -4.28 -16.21
N TRP A 61 1.20 -4.20 -17.52
CA TRP A 61 0.10 -4.26 -18.47
C TRP A 61 -0.30 -5.72 -18.70
N SER A 62 -1.54 -6.05 -18.39
CA SER A 62 -2.09 -7.39 -18.68
C SER A 62 -2.60 -7.43 -20.13
N THR A 63 -2.07 -8.34 -20.93
CA THR A 63 -2.51 -8.53 -22.31
C THR A 63 -3.91 -9.14 -22.40
N GLU A 64 -4.28 -9.96 -21.42
CA GLU A 64 -5.60 -10.60 -21.36
C GLU A 64 -6.69 -9.62 -20.90
N LYS A 65 -6.41 -8.85 -19.84
CA LYS A 65 -7.39 -7.92 -19.25
C LYS A 65 -7.41 -6.54 -19.91
N GLU A 66 -6.45 -6.28 -20.79
CA GLU A 66 -6.26 -4.98 -21.45
C GLU A 66 -6.24 -3.80 -20.45
N ASN A 67 -5.65 -4.01 -19.28
CA ASN A 67 -5.52 -3.00 -18.23
C ASN A 67 -4.21 -3.14 -17.44
N VAL A 68 -3.91 -2.12 -16.62
CA VAL A 68 -2.77 -2.15 -15.71
C VAL A 68 -3.17 -2.89 -14.43
N VAL A 69 -2.31 -3.80 -14.00
CA VAL A 69 -2.45 -4.59 -12.78
C VAL A 69 -1.24 -4.38 -11.87
N CYS A 70 -1.39 -4.68 -10.57
CA CYS A 70 -0.28 -4.81 -9.64
C CYS A 70 0.15 -6.28 -9.57
N ILE A 71 1.46 -6.53 -9.65
CA ILE A 71 2.05 -7.83 -9.34
C ILE A 71 3.01 -7.66 -8.18
N HIS A 72 2.80 -8.41 -7.11
CA HIS A 72 3.62 -8.40 -5.91
C HIS A 72 4.10 -9.80 -5.55
N LYS A 73 5.37 -9.91 -5.16
CA LYS A 73 5.93 -11.14 -4.62
C LYS A 73 5.35 -11.43 -3.23
N LEU A 74 5.21 -12.69 -2.93
CA LEU A 74 4.89 -13.17 -1.59
C LEU A 74 6.20 -13.62 -0.92
N PRO A 75 6.59 -13.02 0.21
CA PRO A 75 7.79 -13.43 0.91
C PRO A 75 7.64 -14.86 1.45
N MET A 76 8.71 -15.65 1.36
CA MET A 76 8.81 -17.00 1.93
C MET A 76 8.97 -16.94 3.47
N THR A 77 8.06 -16.25 4.14
CA THR A 77 8.10 -15.97 5.58
C THR A 77 6.70 -16.13 6.17
N GLU A 78 6.62 -16.05 7.49
CA GLU A 78 5.34 -16.00 8.19
C GLU A 78 4.44 -14.85 7.71
N ALA A 79 5.02 -13.70 7.36
CA ALA A 79 4.29 -12.58 6.78
C ALA A 79 3.62 -12.95 5.45
N GLY A 80 4.30 -13.68 4.58
CA GLY A 80 3.71 -14.18 3.33
C GLY A 80 2.57 -15.15 3.58
N ASN A 81 2.70 -16.08 4.53
CA ASN A 81 1.64 -17.01 4.89
C ASN A 81 0.41 -16.27 5.49
N ASN A 82 0.64 -15.24 6.28
CA ASN A 82 -0.45 -14.43 6.83
C ASN A 82 -1.13 -13.59 5.74
N CYS A 83 -0.36 -13.07 4.79
CA CYS A 83 -0.90 -12.39 3.61
C CYS A 83 -1.79 -13.33 2.79
N LEU A 84 -1.36 -14.57 2.54
CA LEU A 84 -2.17 -15.58 1.86
C LEU A 84 -3.49 -15.86 2.60
N ARG A 85 -3.44 -16.07 3.92
CA ARG A 85 -4.65 -16.27 4.73
C ARG A 85 -5.58 -15.07 4.67
N PHE A 86 -5.06 -13.87 4.69
CA PHE A 86 -5.85 -12.66 4.50
C PHE A 86 -6.55 -12.66 3.14
N MET A 87 -5.82 -12.96 2.06
CA MET A 87 -6.39 -13.04 0.71
C MET A 87 -7.45 -14.14 0.58
N GLU A 88 -7.26 -15.30 1.21
CA GLU A 88 -8.24 -16.38 1.23
C GLU A 88 -9.57 -15.99 1.93
N CYS A 89 -9.49 -15.06 2.89
CA CYS A 89 -10.67 -14.52 3.56
C CYS A 89 -11.42 -13.46 2.74
N LEU A 90 -10.81 -12.91 1.69
CA LEU A 90 -11.45 -11.97 0.77
C LEU A 90 -12.29 -12.75 -0.24
N SER A 91 -13.60 -12.84 -0.02
CA SER A 91 -14.48 -13.68 -0.84
C SER A 91 -14.81 -13.09 -2.21
N GLU A 92 -14.89 -11.75 -2.30
CA GLU A 92 -15.22 -11.00 -3.51
C GLU A 92 -14.60 -9.60 -3.44
N ALA A 93 -14.45 -8.96 -4.60
CA ALA A 93 -14.03 -7.57 -4.67
C ALA A 93 -15.04 -6.67 -3.96
N GLU A 94 -14.57 -5.93 -2.98
CA GLU A 94 -15.34 -4.91 -2.27
C GLU A 94 -14.70 -3.54 -2.51
N GLU A 95 -15.47 -2.46 -2.31
CA GLU A 95 -14.94 -1.10 -2.52
C GLU A 95 -13.69 -0.79 -1.70
N TRP A 96 -13.51 -1.43 -0.56
CA TRP A 96 -12.42 -1.11 0.36
C TRP A 96 -11.10 -1.82 0.07
N HIS A 97 -11.06 -2.85 -0.79
CA HIS A 97 -9.82 -3.53 -1.20
C HIS A 97 -9.74 -3.73 -2.71
N PRO A 98 -8.52 -3.86 -3.28
CA PRO A 98 -8.36 -4.22 -4.69
C PRO A 98 -8.97 -5.58 -5.00
N GLU A 99 -9.47 -5.75 -6.21
CA GLU A 99 -9.86 -7.05 -6.72
C GLU A 99 -8.63 -7.95 -6.85
N LEU A 100 -8.71 -9.15 -6.25
CA LEU A 100 -7.67 -10.16 -6.35
C LEU A 100 -7.92 -11.02 -7.59
N TYR A 101 -7.02 -10.97 -8.57
CA TYR A 101 -7.14 -11.74 -9.79
C TYR A 101 -6.53 -13.13 -9.66
N LYS A 102 -5.37 -13.22 -9.00
CA LYS A 102 -4.64 -14.48 -8.86
C LYS A 102 -3.71 -14.46 -7.66
N THR A 103 -3.57 -15.62 -7.06
CA THR A 103 -2.57 -15.88 -6.02
C THR A 103 -1.82 -17.15 -6.36
N VAL A 104 -0.51 -17.10 -6.37
CA VAL A 104 0.39 -18.23 -6.52
C VAL A 104 1.19 -18.35 -5.23
N PRO A 105 0.94 -19.37 -4.40
CA PRO A 105 1.68 -19.55 -3.16
C PRO A 105 3.16 -19.84 -3.42
N PRO A 106 4.07 -19.44 -2.53
CA PRO A 106 5.48 -19.81 -2.65
C PRO A 106 5.66 -21.31 -2.45
N GLU A 107 6.49 -21.91 -3.29
CA GLU A 107 6.92 -23.32 -3.18
C GLU A 107 8.42 -23.40 -2.94
N GLU A 108 8.92 -24.63 -2.66
CA GLU A 108 10.34 -24.89 -2.42
C GLU A 108 11.17 -24.49 -3.64
N ASN A 109 11.73 -23.46 -3.87
CA ASN A 109 12.50 -22.88 -4.99
C ASN A 109 11.70 -21.98 -5.95
N THR A 110 10.42 -21.67 -5.65
CA THR A 110 9.66 -20.73 -6.45
C THR A 110 9.09 -19.62 -5.58
N VAL A 111 9.27 -18.39 -6.01
CA VAL A 111 8.71 -17.23 -5.34
C VAL A 111 7.20 -17.15 -5.63
N GLY A 112 6.40 -17.16 -4.58
CA GLY A 112 4.99 -16.89 -4.70
C GLY A 112 4.72 -15.44 -5.10
N TYR A 113 3.57 -15.19 -5.67
CA TYR A 113 3.13 -13.84 -6.05
C TYR A 113 1.61 -13.75 -6.07
N TYR A 114 1.11 -12.53 -6.06
CA TYR A 114 -0.28 -12.26 -6.34
C TYR A 114 -0.44 -11.16 -7.39
N ILE A 115 -1.55 -11.22 -8.10
CA ILE A 115 -1.94 -10.24 -9.12
C ILE A 115 -3.24 -9.62 -8.68
N CYS A 116 -3.29 -8.31 -8.58
CA CYS A 116 -4.51 -7.61 -8.20
C CYS A 116 -4.75 -6.34 -9.05
N GLU A 117 -5.95 -5.82 -8.92
CA GLU A 117 -6.34 -4.54 -9.49
C GLU A 117 -5.34 -3.43 -9.13
N TYR A 118 -4.98 -2.62 -10.10
CA TYR A 118 -4.28 -1.36 -9.83
C TYR A 118 -5.28 -0.26 -9.51
N ARG A 119 -5.14 0.32 -8.32
CA ARG A 119 -5.91 1.50 -7.91
C ARG A 119 -5.02 2.73 -8.00
N PRO A 120 -5.25 3.62 -9.02
CA PRO A 120 -4.49 4.87 -9.11
C PRO A 120 -4.80 5.77 -7.91
N GLY A 121 -3.80 6.58 -7.50
CA GLY A 121 -3.94 7.50 -6.39
C GLY A 121 -2.71 7.48 -5.49
N LYS A 122 -2.65 8.45 -4.59
CA LYS A 122 -1.57 8.59 -3.61
C LYS A 122 -1.93 7.84 -2.35
N SER A 123 -0.94 7.15 -1.76
CA SER A 123 -1.07 6.63 -0.41
C SER A 123 -1.19 7.77 0.61
N LEU A 124 -1.67 7.46 1.80
CA LEU A 124 -1.65 8.45 2.89
C LEU A 124 -0.23 8.91 3.21
N GLU A 125 0.78 8.05 3.05
CA GLU A 125 2.19 8.42 3.22
C GLU A 125 2.62 9.49 2.20
N GLU A 126 2.33 9.27 0.91
CA GLU A 126 2.64 10.25 -0.15
C GLU A 126 1.89 11.58 0.01
N ILE A 127 0.70 11.57 0.60
CA ILE A 127 -0.06 12.79 0.93
C ILE A 127 0.63 13.52 2.09
N THR A 128 1.01 12.81 3.14
CA THR A 128 1.58 13.40 4.35
C THR A 128 2.97 13.98 4.16
N GLU A 129 3.75 13.41 3.24
CA GLU A 129 5.07 13.96 2.89
C GLU A 129 4.98 15.33 2.19
N LYS A 130 3.88 15.57 1.47
CA LYS A 130 3.70 16.79 0.65
C LYS A 130 2.82 17.83 1.33
N GLU A 131 1.87 17.43 2.12
CA GLU A 131 0.87 18.31 2.75
C GLU A 131 1.03 18.26 4.27
N ASN A 132 1.64 19.29 4.79
CA ASN A 132 1.96 19.37 6.19
C ASN A 132 1.21 20.50 6.90
N PRO A 133 0.50 20.23 7.99
CA PRO A 133 -0.33 19.03 8.33
C PRO A 133 -1.65 19.02 7.57
N PRO A 134 -2.34 17.87 7.44
CA PRO A 134 -3.66 17.86 6.84
C PRO A 134 -4.62 18.74 7.63
N GLY A 135 -5.49 19.45 6.94
CA GLY A 135 -6.53 20.27 7.59
C GLY A 135 -7.43 19.42 8.49
N VAL A 136 -8.11 20.07 9.44
CA VAL A 136 -8.99 19.40 10.42
C VAL A 136 -10.03 18.50 9.74
N GLU A 137 -10.62 18.97 8.64
CA GLU A 137 -11.64 18.20 7.89
C GLU A 137 -11.08 16.90 7.30
N LEU A 138 -9.84 16.92 6.77
CA LEU A 138 -9.18 15.73 6.22
C LEU A 138 -8.80 14.79 7.36
N THR A 139 -8.32 15.31 8.48
CA THR A 139 -8.01 14.53 9.67
C THR A 139 -9.22 13.77 10.19
N ASP A 140 -10.37 14.46 10.35
CA ASP A 140 -11.61 13.86 10.83
C ASP A 140 -12.15 12.81 9.83
N LEU A 141 -12.05 13.09 8.53
CA LEU A 141 -12.38 12.12 7.49
C LEU A 141 -11.54 10.84 7.62
N ILE A 142 -10.22 10.98 7.69
CA ILE A 142 -9.31 9.83 7.77
C ILE A 142 -9.59 9.02 9.03
N VAL A 143 -9.74 9.65 10.18
CA VAL A 143 -10.03 8.95 11.45
C VAL A 143 -11.35 8.17 11.36
N THR A 144 -12.39 8.80 10.83
CA THR A 144 -13.69 8.15 10.65
C THR A 144 -13.61 6.96 9.72
N GLU A 145 -12.90 7.10 8.62
CA GLU A 145 -12.75 6.03 7.62
C GLU A 145 -11.85 4.88 8.11
N ILE A 146 -10.79 5.16 8.91
CA ILE A 146 -10.00 4.11 9.58
C ILE A 146 -10.90 3.25 10.48
N GLN A 147 -11.80 3.88 11.25
CA GLN A 147 -12.73 3.15 12.13
C GLN A 147 -13.69 2.27 11.33
N LYS A 148 -14.23 2.77 10.21
CA LYS A 148 -15.10 1.98 9.32
C LYS A 148 -14.35 0.80 8.69
N LEU A 149 -13.11 1.02 8.26
CA LEU A 149 -12.29 -0.04 7.67
C LEU A 149 -11.95 -1.11 8.72
N LEU A 150 -11.59 -0.70 9.93
CA LEU A 150 -11.36 -1.62 11.04
C LEU A 150 -12.61 -2.47 11.33
N GLN A 151 -13.79 -1.84 11.37
CA GLN A 151 -15.03 -2.58 11.55
C GLN A 151 -15.24 -3.64 10.47
N LYS A 152 -14.95 -3.34 9.20
CA LYS A 152 -15.07 -4.30 8.09
C LYS A 152 -14.12 -5.49 8.24
N THR A 153 -12.88 -5.26 8.65
CA THR A 153 -11.92 -6.36 8.88
C THR A 153 -12.35 -7.23 10.07
N GLU A 154 -12.88 -6.62 11.13
CA GLU A 154 -13.43 -7.34 12.29
C GLU A 154 -14.67 -8.16 11.93
N GLU A 155 -15.61 -7.62 11.15
CA GLU A 155 -16.80 -8.32 10.66
C GLU A 155 -16.43 -9.54 9.80
N LYS A 156 -15.38 -9.44 9.01
CA LYS A 156 -14.82 -10.54 8.20
C LYS A 156 -13.97 -11.51 9.04
N ASN A 157 -13.68 -11.19 10.29
CA ASN A 157 -12.77 -11.93 11.16
C ASN A 157 -11.38 -12.14 10.55
N VAL A 158 -10.85 -11.10 9.91
CA VAL A 158 -9.53 -11.10 9.29
C VAL A 158 -8.60 -10.16 10.03
N ASN A 159 -7.30 -10.48 10.05
CA ASN A 159 -6.24 -9.56 10.44
C ASN A 159 -5.49 -9.14 9.17
N ALA A 160 -5.81 -7.97 8.65
CA ALA A 160 -5.28 -7.48 7.39
C ALA A 160 -3.82 -7.00 7.50
N GLY A 161 -3.38 -6.62 8.71
CA GLY A 161 -2.00 -6.21 9.00
C GLY A 161 -1.53 -4.94 8.27
N ILE A 162 -2.44 -4.17 7.69
CA ILE A 162 -2.16 -3.11 6.71
C ILE A 162 -2.69 -1.74 7.12
N PHE A 163 -2.95 -1.52 8.41
CA PHE A 163 -3.33 -0.21 8.93
C PHE A 163 -2.10 0.69 9.09
N ASP A 164 -1.46 1.01 7.98
CA ASP A 164 -0.37 1.96 7.89
C ASP A 164 -0.56 2.94 6.73
N LEU A 165 0.26 3.99 6.69
CA LEU A 165 0.12 5.07 5.73
C LEU A 165 0.38 4.66 4.28
N LYS A 166 1.25 3.67 4.07
CA LYS A 166 1.66 3.24 2.71
C LYS A 166 0.62 2.35 2.03
N HIS A 167 -0.14 1.59 2.83
CA HIS A 167 -1.15 0.65 2.32
C HIS A 167 -2.53 1.28 2.13
N LEU A 168 -2.75 2.48 2.65
CA LEU A 168 -4.03 3.17 2.62
C LEU A 168 -4.02 4.35 1.66
N GLN A 169 -5.14 4.57 0.98
CA GLN A 169 -5.37 5.74 0.13
C GLN A 169 -6.79 6.26 0.29
N ILE A 170 -7.01 7.52 -0.08
CA ILE A 170 -8.36 8.10 -0.12
C ILE A 170 -8.81 8.16 -1.58
N VAL A 171 -9.96 7.56 -1.85
CA VAL A 171 -10.68 7.62 -3.13
C VAL A 171 -12.10 8.05 -2.86
N ASP A 172 -12.56 9.11 -3.50
CA ASP A 172 -13.93 9.64 -3.36
C ASP A 172 -14.37 9.82 -1.89
N LYS A 173 -13.48 10.36 -1.07
CA LYS A 173 -13.67 10.56 0.38
C LYS A 173 -13.85 9.28 1.20
N LYS A 174 -13.47 8.13 0.67
CA LYS A 174 -13.42 6.86 1.39
C LYS A 174 -11.98 6.41 1.55
N LEU A 175 -11.66 5.80 2.68
CA LEU A 175 -10.37 5.14 2.88
C LEU A 175 -10.46 3.72 2.33
N VAL A 176 -9.54 3.39 1.45
CA VAL A 176 -9.46 2.07 0.82
C VAL A 176 -8.03 1.55 0.85
N LEU A 177 -7.87 0.24 0.68
CA LEU A 177 -6.56 -0.36 0.53
C LEU A 177 -6.00 -0.07 -0.86
N LYS A 178 -4.75 0.38 -0.91
CA LYS A 178 -4.00 0.58 -2.15
C LYS A 178 -3.48 -0.74 -2.70
N ASN A 179 -3.06 -1.64 -1.81
CA ASN A 179 -2.61 -3.00 -2.12
C ASN A 179 -3.01 -3.97 -1.00
N LEU A 180 -2.82 -5.26 -1.23
CA LEU A 180 -3.25 -6.33 -0.32
C LEU A 180 -2.16 -6.82 0.65
N GLY A 181 -1.05 -6.15 0.76
CA GLY A 181 0.03 -6.53 1.68
C GLY A 181 1.35 -6.80 0.98
N PRO A 182 2.37 -7.42 1.62
CA PRO A 182 2.36 -7.93 2.99
C PRO A 182 2.41 -6.82 4.04
N GLY A 183 1.61 -6.98 5.09
CA GLY A 183 1.54 -6.06 6.22
C GLY A 183 2.27 -6.58 7.46
N ASP A 184 2.15 -5.85 8.57
CA ASP A 184 2.60 -6.31 9.89
C ASP A 184 1.51 -7.12 10.58
N TYR A 185 1.60 -8.44 10.49
CA TYR A 185 0.66 -9.36 11.12
C TYR A 185 1.01 -9.71 12.57
N THR A 186 2.11 -9.19 13.12
CA THR A 186 2.52 -9.43 14.51
C THR A 186 1.66 -8.64 15.50
N VAL A 187 0.98 -7.61 15.02
CA VAL A 187 0.11 -6.72 15.79
C VAL A 187 -1.30 -6.79 15.21
N SER A 188 -2.31 -6.85 16.08
CA SER A 188 -3.71 -6.86 15.60
C SER A 188 -4.08 -5.57 14.89
N ASP A 189 -4.99 -5.67 13.92
CA ASP A 189 -5.53 -4.53 13.16
C ASP A 189 -6.03 -3.41 14.08
N ARG A 190 -6.69 -3.75 15.20
CA ARG A 190 -7.18 -2.79 16.19
C ARG A 190 -6.04 -1.93 16.75
N VAL A 191 -4.93 -2.56 17.16
CA VAL A 191 -3.79 -1.84 17.72
C VAL A 191 -3.09 -1.00 16.66
N GLN A 192 -2.98 -1.51 15.43
CA GLN A 192 -2.42 -0.75 14.31
C GLN A 192 -3.30 0.46 13.98
N ALA A 193 -4.62 0.27 13.84
CA ALA A 193 -5.58 1.35 13.58
C ALA A 193 -5.54 2.43 14.68
N GLU A 194 -5.50 2.04 15.97
CA GLU A 194 -5.36 2.99 17.07
C GLU A 194 -4.05 3.79 17.00
N ARG A 195 -2.93 3.15 16.66
CA ARG A 195 -1.64 3.84 16.46
C ARG A 195 -1.73 4.82 15.29
N LEU A 196 -2.32 4.40 14.19
CA LEU A 196 -2.52 5.23 13.01
C LEU A 196 -3.43 6.43 13.31
N ILE A 197 -4.56 6.23 13.99
CA ILE A 197 -5.45 7.32 14.42
C ILE A 197 -4.69 8.34 15.28
N ARG A 198 -3.93 7.87 16.26
CA ARG A 198 -3.11 8.77 17.11
C ARG A 198 -2.10 9.56 16.29
N ARG A 199 -1.45 8.93 15.31
CA ARG A 199 -0.49 9.59 14.40
C ARG A 199 -1.18 10.66 13.57
N VAL A 200 -2.32 10.34 12.96
CA VAL A 200 -3.15 11.27 12.16
C VAL A 200 -3.59 12.47 13.01
N GLN A 201 -4.11 12.23 14.22
CA GLN A 201 -4.56 13.28 15.14
C GLN A 201 -3.44 14.18 15.67
N ARG A 202 -2.21 13.68 15.72
CA ARG A 202 -1.02 14.47 16.08
C ARG A 202 -0.44 15.28 14.90
N GLY A 203 -1.10 15.32 13.76
CA GLY A 203 -0.65 16.02 12.58
C GLY A 203 0.52 15.33 11.88
N TRP A 204 0.58 14.00 11.92
CA TRP A 204 1.56 13.15 11.23
C TRP A 204 3.00 13.19 11.78
N TRP A 205 3.27 14.02 12.80
CA TRP A 205 4.60 14.21 13.35
C TRP A 205 4.88 13.30 14.53
N ASP A 206 5.92 12.51 14.44
CA ASP A 206 6.47 11.74 15.57
C ASP A 206 7.46 12.57 16.43
N ASN A 207 7.36 13.87 16.43
CA ASN A 207 8.17 14.69 17.32
C ASN A 207 7.48 14.84 18.67
N GLU A 208 7.82 13.98 19.64
CA GLU A 208 7.40 14.10 21.04
C GLU A 208 7.67 15.50 21.62
N GLU A 209 8.65 16.24 21.11
CA GLU A 209 9.00 17.59 21.54
C GLU A 209 7.94 18.65 21.22
N THR A 210 7.18 18.50 20.10
CA THR A 210 6.13 19.48 19.74
C THR A 210 4.82 19.24 20.48
N ALA A 211 4.56 18.04 20.97
CA ALA A 211 3.36 17.71 21.73
C ALA A 211 3.29 18.42 23.09
N GLN A 212 4.42 18.85 23.64
CA GLN A 212 4.49 19.63 24.88
C GLN A 212 4.18 21.11 24.71
N ALA A 213 4.32 21.66 23.49
CA ALA A 213 4.22 23.11 23.24
C ALA A 213 2.77 23.60 23.03
N THR A 214 1.81 22.74 22.72
CA THR A 214 0.43 23.18 22.47
C THR A 214 -0.52 22.57 23.52
N GLY A 215 -0.86 23.36 24.53
CA GLY A 215 -1.85 23.02 25.59
C GLY A 215 -3.28 22.74 25.06
N PHE A 216 -3.46 22.70 23.77
CA PHE A 216 -4.68 22.42 23.03
C PHE A 216 -5.14 20.95 23.23
N TRP A 217 -4.22 20.01 23.27
CA TRP A 217 -4.50 18.56 23.31
C TRP A 217 -5.07 18.06 24.64
N ARG A 218 -4.83 18.76 25.76
CA ARG A 218 -5.40 18.40 27.06
C ARG A 218 -6.94 18.51 27.14
N LYS A 219 -7.55 19.29 26.25
CA LYS A 219 -9.03 19.46 26.23
C LYS A 219 -9.76 18.35 25.49
N ILE A 220 -9.13 17.74 24.47
CA ILE A 220 -9.75 16.71 23.63
C ILE A 220 -9.73 15.35 24.34
N PHE A 221 -8.69 15.04 25.11
CA PHE A 221 -8.58 13.77 25.83
C PHE A 221 -9.34 13.69 27.16
N LYS A 222 -10.18 14.69 27.49
CA LYS A 222 -11.05 14.64 28.68
C LYS A 222 -12.46 14.10 28.42
N ARG A 223 -12.72 13.52 27.24
CA ARG A 223 -13.97 12.77 27.04
C ARG A 223 -13.92 11.44 27.79
N PRO A 224 -14.97 11.12 28.58
CA PRO A 224 -14.97 9.92 29.41
C PRO A 224 -14.95 8.64 28.57
N ARG A 225 -14.29 7.61 29.08
CA ARG A 225 -14.20 6.25 28.51
C ARG A 225 -15.55 5.51 28.38
N GLU A 226 -16.68 6.16 28.63
CA GLU A 226 -17.99 5.51 28.76
C GLU A 226 -18.81 5.41 27.49
N GLU A 227 -18.35 5.99 26.36
CA GLU A 227 -19.10 5.95 25.08
C GLU A 227 -18.62 4.86 24.12
N TRP A 228 -17.76 3.93 24.57
CA TRP A 228 -17.25 2.82 23.76
C TRP A 228 -17.69 1.45 24.31
N LYS A 229 -18.97 1.30 24.59
CA LYS A 229 -19.59 -0.02 24.84
C LYS A 229 -20.58 -0.37 23.78
#